data_dd0771e8064d13c6e4e9eee709b20dcb
#
_entry.id   dd0771e8064d13c6e4e9eee709b20dcb
#
_cell.length_a   1.000
_cell.length_b   1.000
_cell.length_c   1.000
_cell.angle_alpha   90.00
_cell.angle_beta   90.00
_cell.angle_gamma   90.00
#
_symmetry.space_group_name_H-M   'P 1'
#
loop_
_entity.id
_entity.type
_entity.pdbx_description
1 polymer ?
#
loop_
_entity_poly.entity_id
_entity_poly.type
_entity_poly.pdbx_seq_one_letter_code
_entity_poly.pdbx_strand_id
1 'polypeptide(L)'
;MPRCNLFCYPPVDGVFQEYVAHEADLCFKLPDNVSTLEGALIEPLAVGFHAANQGNAHAGQTAVVMGAGCIGLVSMMALKAEGVSKVYVVDIMQKRLDKAMELGADGVINGKEEDAVSLNETTAT
;
A
#
# COMPACT_ATOMS: atom_id res chain seq x y z
N MET A 1 22.87 14.07 7.87
CA MET A 1 21.49 13.58 7.89
C MET A 1 20.94 13.79 9.29
N PRO A 2 19.80 14.45 9.48
CA PRO A 2 19.17 14.49 10.79
C PRO A 2 18.87 13.07 11.23
N ARG A 3 19.16 12.77 12.48
CA ARG A 3 18.84 11.44 13.05
C ARG A 3 17.33 11.39 13.21
N CYS A 4 16.67 10.63 12.36
CA CYS A 4 15.25 10.35 12.53
C CYS A 4 15.15 9.35 13.69
N ASN A 5 14.72 9.81 14.87
CA ASN A 5 14.42 8.94 15.99
C ASN A 5 13.08 8.27 15.73
N LEU A 6 13.12 7.13 15.07
CA LEU A 6 11.92 6.32 14.85
C LEU A 6 11.50 5.66 16.18
N PHE A 7 10.23 5.80 16.54
CA PHE A 7 9.64 5.02 17.62
C PHE A 7 9.80 3.51 17.37
N CYS A 8 9.94 2.75 18.44
CA CYS A 8 10.15 1.30 18.39
C CYS A 8 11.50 0.86 17.79
N TYR A 9 12.41 1.78 17.48
CA TYR A 9 13.75 1.44 17.02
C TYR A 9 14.79 1.78 18.10
N PRO A 10 15.56 0.80 18.61
CA PRO A 10 16.50 1.06 19.68
C PRO A 10 17.46 2.23 19.37
N PRO A 11 17.73 3.10 20.33
CA PRO A 11 17.35 3.04 21.77
C PRO A 11 16.03 3.76 22.11
N VAL A 12 15.13 3.99 21.17
CA VAL A 12 13.89 4.73 21.38
C VAL A 12 12.74 3.77 21.69
N ASP A 13 12.03 4.02 22.79
CA ASP A 13 10.88 3.25 23.21
C ASP A 13 9.71 3.43 22.22
N GLY A 14 8.82 2.42 22.19
CA GLY A 14 7.61 2.46 21.36
C GLY A 14 6.49 3.29 21.98
N VAL A 15 5.41 3.44 21.22
CA VAL A 15 4.22 4.21 21.60
C VAL A 15 3.18 3.40 22.39
N PHE A 16 3.48 2.14 22.76
CA PHE A 16 2.57 1.30 23.55
C PHE A 16 2.67 1.66 25.03
N GLN A 17 2.22 2.87 25.37
CA GLN A 17 2.28 3.49 26.71
C GLN A 17 1.15 4.52 26.84
N GLU A 18 0.83 4.91 28.08
CA GLU A 18 -0.27 5.86 28.34
C GLU A 18 0.01 7.28 27.85
N TYR A 19 1.29 7.71 27.92
CA TYR A 19 1.74 9.04 27.51
C TYR A 19 2.99 8.92 26.67
N VAL A 20 3.04 9.66 25.58
CA VAL A 20 4.22 9.75 24.71
C VAL A 20 4.52 11.22 24.41
N ALA A 21 5.81 11.58 24.45
CA ALA A 21 6.28 12.88 23.99
C ALA A 21 6.81 12.74 22.56
N HIS A 22 6.31 13.56 21.65
CA HIS A 22 6.75 13.57 20.26
C HIS A 22 6.92 14.99 19.75
N GLU A 23 7.71 15.19 18.69
CA GLU A 23 7.90 16.48 18.05
C GLU A 23 6.56 16.98 17.47
N ALA A 24 6.14 18.18 17.88
CA ALA A 24 4.85 18.73 17.48
C ALA A 24 4.70 18.88 15.96
N ASP A 25 5.80 19.19 15.26
CA ASP A 25 5.82 19.34 13.80
C ASP A 25 5.56 18.02 13.05
N LEU A 26 5.66 16.90 13.73
CA LEU A 26 5.35 15.56 13.19
C LEU A 26 3.96 15.05 13.63
N CYS A 27 3.21 15.88 14.38
CA CYS A 27 1.85 15.54 14.83
C CYS A 27 0.81 16.26 13.97
N PHE A 28 -0.04 15.50 13.33
CA PHE A 28 -1.10 16.02 12.48
C PHE A 28 -2.47 15.68 13.09
N LYS A 29 -3.31 16.72 13.25
CA LYS A 29 -4.68 16.50 13.72
C LYS A 29 -5.47 15.73 12.67
N LEU A 30 -6.15 14.64 13.09
CA LEU A 30 -7.10 13.96 12.22
C LEU A 30 -8.30 14.89 11.94
N PRO A 31 -8.83 14.90 10.70
CA PRO A 31 -10.11 15.54 10.41
C PRO A 31 -11.23 14.97 11.28
N ASP A 32 -12.22 15.80 11.62
CA ASP A 32 -13.29 15.41 12.55
C ASP A 32 -14.19 14.26 12.02
N ASN A 33 -14.16 14.00 10.70
CA ASN A 33 -14.86 12.91 10.04
C ASN A 33 -14.03 11.61 9.93
N VAL A 34 -12.82 11.58 10.47
CA VAL A 34 -11.92 10.41 10.46
C VAL A 34 -11.83 9.86 11.87
N SER A 35 -12.25 8.62 12.06
CA SER A 35 -12.13 7.93 13.33
C SER A 35 -10.67 7.58 13.67
N THR A 36 -10.38 7.31 14.94
CA THR A 36 -9.04 6.85 15.35
C THR A 36 -8.67 5.50 14.75
N LEU A 37 -9.64 4.65 14.45
CA LEU A 37 -9.42 3.37 13.77
C LEU A 37 -8.97 3.60 12.31
N GLU A 38 -9.64 4.48 11.60
CA GLU A 38 -9.23 4.88 10.24
C GLU A 38 -7.88 5.59 10.27
N GLY A 39 -7.66 6.46 11.26
CA GLY A 39 -6.38 7.13 11.48
C GLY A 39 -5.20 6.16 11.65
N ALA A 40 -5.42 5.03 12.33
CA ALA A 40 -4.39 4.00 12.48
C ALA A 40 -4.00 3.33 11.16
N LEU A 41 -4.88 3.35 10.14
CA LEU A 41 -4.60 2.79 8.82
C LEU A 41 -3.79 3.74 7.92
N ILE A 42 -3.61 5.00 8.31
CA ILE A 42 -2.84 5.97 7.54
C ILE A 42 -1.37 5.54 7.41
N GLU A 43 -0.82 4.91 8.45
CA GLU A 43 0.57 4.44 8.43
C GLU A 43 0.81 3.41 7.32
N PRO A 44 0.11 2.26 7.26
CA PRO A 44 0.31 1.32 6.16
C PRO A 44 -0.11 1.89 4.80
N LEU A 45 -1.11 2.77 4.75
CA LEU A 45 -1.53 3.43 3.52
C LEU A 45 -0.42 4.36 2.98
N ALA A 46 0.29 5.06 3.86
CA ALA A 46 1.43 5.91 3.48
C ALA A 46 2.55 5.10 2.81
N VAL A 47 2.78 3.85 3.22
CA VAL A 47 3.71 2.93 2.55
C VAL A 47 3.27 2.65 1.11
N GLY A 48 1.96 2.43 0.89
CA GLY A 48 1.39 2.24 -0.44
C GLY A 48 1.60 3.45 -1.36
N PHE A 49 1.31 4.65 -0.87
CA PHE A 49 1.55 5.89 -1.61
C PHE A 49 3.04 6.13 -1.87
N HIS A 50 3.90 5.84 -0.90
CA HIS A 50 5.34 5.95 -1.09
C HIS A 50 5.83 5.00 -2.19
N ALA A 51 5.35 3.76 -2.21
CA ALA A 51 5.67 2.78 -3.26
C ALA A 51 5.20 3.27 -4.65
N ALA A 52 3.99 3.80 -4.76
CA ALA A 52 3.47 4.37 -6.00
C ALA A 52 4.33 5.54 -6.50
N ASN A 53 4.72 6.45 -5.60
CA ASN A 53 5.60 7.58 -5.92
C ASN A 53 7.00 7.12 -6.35
N GLN A 54 7.59 6.14 -5.66
CA GLN A 54 8.90 5.58 -6.04
C GLN A 54 8.85 4.87 -7.40
N GLY A 55 7.73 4.24 -7.71
CA GLY A 55 7.47 3.65 -9.02
C GLY A 55 7.12 4.67 -10.11
N ASN A 56 7.12 5.97 -9.79
CA ASN A 56 6.70 7.05 -10.69
C ASN A 56 5.34 6.78 -11.33
N ALA A 57 4.39 6.30 -10.51
CA ALA A 57 3.05 5.96 -10.97
C ALA A 57 2.26 7.23 -11.35
N HIS A 58 1.60 7.19 -12.49
CA HIS A 58 0.77 8.30 -12.97
C HIS A 58 -0.42 7.80 -13.82
N ALA A 59 -1.33 8.70 -14.08
CA ALA A 59 -2.52 8.41 -14.89
C ALA A 59 -2.17 7.82 -16.27
N GLY A 60 -2.95 6.85 -16.69
CA GLY A 60 -2.82 6.19 -17.99
C GLY A 60 -1.89 4.97 -18.01
N GLN A 61 -1.11 4.75 -16.97
CA GLN A 61 -0.21 3.58 -16.87
C GLN A 61 -0.95 2.28 -16.53
N THR A 62 -0.26 1.17 -16.76
CA THR A 62 -0.60 -0.15 -16.21
C THR A 62 0.44 -0.52 -15.16
N ALA A 63 0.01 -1.03 -14.03
CA ALA A 63 0.87 -1.46 -12.94
C ALA A 63 0.59 -2.89 -12.51
N VAL A 64 1.61 -3.56 -12.00
CA VAL A 64 1.51 -4.89 -11.39
C VAL A 64 1.99 -4.81 -9.95
N VAL A 65 1.19 -5.32 -9.02
CA VAL A 65 1.53 -5.41 -7.60
C VAL A 65 1.85 -6.87 -7.28
N MET A 66 3.07 -7.11 -6.83
CA MET A 66 3.53 -8.44 -6.43
C MET A 66 3.24 -8.66 -4.94
N GLY A 67 2.27 -9.54 -4.66
CA GLY A 67 1.78 -9.86 -3.32
C GLY A 67 0.48 -9.13 -2.96
N ALA A 68 -0.55 -9.89 -2.55
CA ALA A 68 -1.85 -9.40 -2.12
C ALA A 68 -2.00 -9.43 -0.58
N GLY A 69 -0.92 -9.18 0.15
CA GLY A 69 -0.94 -8.92 1.59
C GLY A 69 -1.44 -7.50 1.88
N CYS A 70 -1.44 -7.10 3.17
CA CYS A 70 -1.91 -5.77 3.58
C CYS A 70 -1.23 -4.65 2.78
N ILE A 71 0.11 -4.66 2.69
CA ILE A 71 0.87 -3.63 1.97
C ILE A 71 0.60 -3.66 0.47
N GLY A 72 0.50 -4.85 -0.15
CA GLY A 72 0.14 -4.96 -1.56
C GLY A 72 -1.24 -4.40 -1.86
N LEU A 73 -2.23 -4.68 -1.03
CA LEU A 73 -3.58 -4.16 -1.20
C LEU A 73 -3.64 -2.63 -1.05
N VAL A 74 -2.96 -2.05 -0.05
CA VAL A 74 -2.92 -0.58 0.08
C VAL A 74 -2.10 0.08 -1.03
N SER A 75 -1.06 -0.59 -1.55
CA SER A 75 -0.31 -0.11 -2.73
C SER A 75 -1.19 -0.11 -3.98
N MET A 76 -1.99 -1.17 -4.20
CA MET A 76 -2.97 -1.23 -5.29
C MET A 76 -3.98 -0.07 -5.18
N MET A 77 -4.51 0.18 -3.98
CA MET A 77 -5.46 1.28 -3.75
C MET A 77 -4.80 2.65 -4.01
N ALA A 78 -3.55 2.85 -3.58
CA ALA A 78 -2.79 4.06 -3.84
C ALA A 78 -2.57 4.28 -5.35
N LEU A 79 -2.17 3.24 -6.09
CA LEU A 79 -2.02 3.29 -7.54
C LEU A 79 -3.32 3.69 -8.25
N LYS A 80 -4.46 3.13 -7.82
CA LYS A 80 -5.78 3.50 -8.35
C LYS A 80 -6.11 4.97 -8.03
N ALA A 81 -5.79 5.45 -6.83
CA ALA A 81 -5.99 6.84 -6.42
C ALA A 81 -5.12 7.83 -7.22
N GLU A 82 -3.91 7.44 -7.60
CA GLU A 82 -3.01 8.21 -8.50
C GLU A 82 -3.45 8.16 -9.98
N GLY A 83 -4.53 7.44 -10.29
CA GLY A 83 -5.10 7.40 -11.63
C GLY A 83 -4.47 6.39 -12.58
N VAL A 84 -3.73 5.42 -12.05
CA VAL A 84 -3.23 4.29 -12.86
C VAL A 84 -4.42 3.57 -13.48
N SER A 85 -4.39 3.38 -14.79
CA SER A 85 -5.55 2.91 -15.56
C SER A 85 -5.88 1.44 -15.30
N LYS A 86 -4.85 0.60 -15.18
CA LYS A 86 -5.03 -0.82 -14.90
C LYS A 86 -4.04 -1.26 -13.81
N VAL A 87 -4.53 -1.93 -12.79
CA VAL A 87 -3.71 -2.50 -11.72
C VAL A 87 -4.01 -3.98 -11.57
N TYR A 88 -3.01 -4.79 -11.87
CA TYR A 88 -3.05 -6.24 -11.69
C TYR A 88 -2.36 -6.63 -10.39
N VAL A 89 -2.85 -7.67 -9.74
CA VAL A 89 -2.28 -8.17 -8.47
C VAL A 89 -1.90 -9.63 -8.61
N VAL A 90 -0.68 -9.96 -8.21
CA VAL A 90 -0.14 -11.32 -8.23
C VAL A 90 0.01 -11.83 -6.81
N ASP A 91 -0.50 -13.00 -6.50
CA ASP A 91 -0.26 -13.72 -5.23
C ASP A 91 -0.37 -15.23 -5.48
N ILE A 92 0.06 -16.02 -4.53
CA ILE A 92 -0.06 -17.49 -4.57
C ILE A 92 -1.28 -18.00 -3.79
N MET A 93 -2.00 -17.11 -3.10
CA MET A 93 -3.17 -17.45 -2.28
C MET A 93 -4.45 -16.90 -2.89
N GLN A 94 -5.30 -17.77 -3.41
CA GLN A 94 -6.55 -17.38 -4.08
C GLN A 94 -7.41 -16.46 -3.22
N LYS A 95 -7.59 -16.75 -1.93
CA LYS A 95 -8.37 -15.90 -1.01
C LYS A 95 -7.90 -14.43 -0.95
N ARG A 96 -6.60 -14.19 -1.11
CA ARG A 96 -6.04 -12.83 -1.14
C ARG A 96 -6.30 -12.16 -2.47
N LEU A 97 -6.24 -12.93 -3.56
CA LEU A 97 -6.57 -12.46 -4.91
C LEU A 97 -8.05 -12.08 -5.00
N ASP A 98 -8.95 -12.90 -4.41
CA ASP A 98 -10.38 -12.58 -4.33
C ASP A 98 -10.59 -11.23 -3.62
N LYS A 99 -9.84 -10.98 -2.53
CA LYS A 99 -9.90 -9.70 -1.81
C LYS A 99 -9.36 -8.53 -2.65
N ALA A 100 -8.32 -8.75 -3.44
CA ALA A 100 -7.80 -7.73 -4.36
C ALA A 100 -8.85 -7.35 -5.41
N MET A 101 -9.57 -8.33 -5.98
CA MET A 101 -10.68 -8.07 -6.90
C MET A 101 -11.82 -7.30 -6.23
N GLU A 102 -12.21 -7.69 -5.02
CA GLU A 102 -13.23 -6.98 -4.23
C GLU A 102 -12.86 -5.50 -4.00
N LEU A 103 -11.57 -5.22 -3.79
CA LEU A 103 -11.03 -3.88 -3.56
C LEU A 103 -10.73 -3.10 -4.84
N GLY A 104 -11.01 -3.65 -6.02
CA GLY A 104 -10.97 -2.95 -7.28
C GLY A 104 -9.71 -3.17 -8.14
N ALA A 105 -9.02 -4.30 -7.97
CA ALA A 105 -8.02 -4.73 -8.95
C ALA A 105 -8.68 -4.94 -10.32
N ASP A 106 -7.99 -4.59 -11.41
CA ASP A 106 -8.47 -4.81 -12.77
C ASP A 106 -8.26 -6.27 -13.24
N GLY A 107 -7.40 -7.01 -12.54
CA GLY A 107 -7.18 -8.43 -12.72
C GLY A 107 -6.25 -8.99 -11.67
N VAL A 108 -6.27 -10.30 -11.53
CA VAL A 108 -5.42 -11.03 -10.58
C VAL A 108 -4.77 -12.22 -11.24
N ILE A 109 -3.60 -12.60 -10.77
CA ILE A 109 -2.81 -13.71 -11.31
C ILE A 109 -2.40 -14.60 -10.15
N ASN A 110 -2.76 -15.88 -10.22
CA ASN A 110 -2.30 -16.88 -9.27
C ASN A 110 -0.95 -17.45 -9.73
N GLY A 111 0.13 -16.99 -9.12
CA GLY A 111 1.49 -17.39 -9.48
C GLY A 111 1.85 -18.86 -9.23
N LYS A 112 0.93 -19.66 -8.68
CA LYS A 112 1.06 -21.13 -8.65
C LYS A 112 0.51 -21.81 -9.89
N GLU A 113 -0.44 -21.19 -10.56
CA GLU A 113 -1.22 -21.77 -11.66
C GLU A 113 -0.84 -21.13 -13.00
N GLU A 114 -0.37 -19.89 -12.97
CA GLU A 114 -0.10 -19.10 -14.16
C GLU A 114 1.30 -18.47 -14.08
N ASP A 115 1.97 -18.37 -15.22
CA ASP A 115 3.20 -17.59 -15.33
C ASP A 115 2.87 -16.09 -15.49
N ALA A 116 3.10 -15.33 -14.44
CA ALA A 116 2.84 -13.90 -14.42
C ALA A 116 3.61 -13.09 -15.50
N VAL A 117 4.67 -13.64 -16.05
CA VAL A 117 5.49 -13.00 -17.10
C VAL A 117 4.86 -13.19 -18.48
N SER A 118 4.26 -14.34 -18.75
CA SER A 118 3.67 -14.65 -20.05
C SER A 118 2.39 -13.84 -20.35
N LEU A 119 1.70 -13.35 -19.32
CA LEU A 119 0.47 -12.54 -19.47
C LEU A 119 0.75 -11.08 -19.87
N ASN A 120 1.97 -10.61 -19.71
CA ASN A 120 2.35 -9.24 -20.09
C ASN A 120 2.33 -9.00 -21.61
N GLU A 121 2.46 -10.07 -22.41
CA GLU A 121 2.43 -9.97 -23.88
C GLU A 121 0.99 -9.90 -24.43
N THR A 122 0.02 -10.42 -23.69
CA THR A 122 -1.39 -10.47 -24.15
C THR A 122 -2.21 -9.22 -23.77
N THR A 123 -1.74 -8.43 -22.81
CA THR A 123 -2.44 -7.22 -22.33
C THR A 123 -1.89 -5.90 -22.90
N ALA A 124 -0.84 -5.97 -23.73
CA ALA A 124 -0.19 -4.81 -24.36
C ALA A 124 -0.77 -4.44 -25.76
N THR A 125 -1.83 -5.07 -26.18
CA THR A 125 -2.65 -4.72 -27.35
C THR A 125 -4.00 -4.21 -26.84
#